data_07bc6f397755a6fb41f300288edb8cd2
#
_entry.id   07bc6f397755a6fb41f300288edb8cd2
#
_cell.length_a   1.000
_cell.length_b   1.000
_cell.length_c   1.000
_cell.angle_alpha   90.00
_cell.angle_beta   90.00
_cell.angle_gamma   90.00
#
_symmetry.space_group_name_H-M   'P 1'
#
loop_
_entity.id
_entity.type
_entity.pdbx_description
1 polymer ?
#
loop_
_entity_poly.entity_id
_entity_poly.type
_entity_poly.pdbx_seq_one_letter_code
_entity_poly.pdbx_strand_id
1 'polypeptide(L)'
;MNLVLFGPPGAGKGTQSKIITEKRGLPQLSTGEMLRAAIEAGTPLGLACKALMAKGELVPDETVIRIIAERYDQPDCAQGAVFDGFPRTIAQAEALDRMLAERGKKIDLVLELKVDDAVLLSRVEARIKAGGILRSDDTPETLAHRLGVYYRNTAPLIAFYREQGKLKTLDGMAEIQVVTQQIDAILDSWPE
;
A
#
# COMPACT_ATOMS: atom_id res chain seq x y z
N MET A 1 -14.70 0.09 -7.95
CA MET A 1 -13.31 -0.09 -8.48
C MET A 1 -12.37 -0.45 -7.35
N ASN A 2 -11.57 -1.51 -7.51
CA ASN A 2 -10.55 -1.93 -6.54
C ASN A 2 -9.17 -1.66 -7.11
N LEU A 3 -8.43 -0.78 -6.46
CA LEU A 3 -7.15 -0.26 -6.88
C LEU A 3 -6.06 -0.69 -5.91
N VAL A 4 -4.95 -1.22 -6.41
CA VAL A 4 -3.76 -1.50 -5.60
C VAL A 4 -2.66 -0.48 -5.92
N LEU A 5 -2.08 0.12 -4.89
CA LEU A 5 -0.89 0.98 -5.02
C LEU A 5 0.36 0.23 -4.62
N PHE A 6 1.27 0.06 -5.58
CA PHE A 6 2.58 -0.52 -5.40
C PHE A 6 3.69 0.52 -5.39
N GLY A 7 4.78 0.16 -4.80
CA GLY A 7 6.00 0.91 -4.76
C GLY A 7 6.77 0.67 -3.47
N PRO A 8 8.07 0.96 -3.44
CA PRO A 8 8.90 0.78 -2.26
C PRO A 8 8.48 1.69 -1.09
N PRO A 9 8.96 1.42 0.12
CA PRO A 9 8.79 2.35 1.23
C PRO A 9 9.30 3.75 0.86
N GLY A 10 8.51 4.79 1.13
CA GLY A 10 8.87 6.18 0.76
C GLY A 10 8.48 6.61 -0.65
N ALA A 11 7.90 5.73 -1.48
CA ALA A 11 7.53 6.05 -2.87
C ALA A 11 6.36 7.06 -3.00
N GLY A 12 5.64 7.38 -1.94
CA GLY A 12 4.52 8.33 -1.99
C GLY A 12 3.14 7.66 -2.10
N LYS A 13 3.03 6.34 -1.94
CA LYS A 13 1.76 5.60 -2.00
C LYS A 13 0.68 6.20 -1.11
N GLY A 14 0.97 6.42 0.16
CA GLY A 14 0.01 6.98 1.12
C GLY A 14 -0.48 8.38 0.75
N THR A 15 0.38 9.22 0.16
CA THR A 15 0.01 10.55 -0.34
C THR A 15 -0.98 10.42 -1.50
N GLN A 16 -0.66 9.61 -2.49
CA GLN A 16 -1.52 9.41 -3.65
C GLN A 16 -2.82 8.70 -3.28
N SER A 17 -2.76 7.74 -2.37
CA SER A 17 -3.94 7.03 -1.86
C SER A 17 -4.96 7.99 -1.22
N LYS A 18 -4.48 8.92 -0.37
CA LYS A 18 -5.34 9.95 0.23
C LYS A 18 -5.99 10.85 -0.82
N ILE A 19 -5.21 11.32 -1.80
CA ILE A 19 -5.72 12.15 -2.90
C ILE A 19 -6.79 11.39 -3.70
N ILE A 20 -6.57 10.12 -4.02
CA ILE A 20 -7.55 9.28 -4.71
C ILE A 20 -8.82 9.14 -3.86
N THR A 21 -8.68 8.89 -2.57
CA THR A 21 -9.83 8.78 -1.65
C THR A 21 -10.65 10.07 -1.64
N GLU A 22 -9.99 11.22 -1.52
CA GLU A 22 -10.66 12.54 -1.51
C GLU A 22 -11.37 12.84 -2.84
N LYS A 23 -10.75 12.50 -3.97
CA LYS A 23 -11.29 12.80 -5.30
C LYS A 23 -12.35 11.82 -5.79
N ARG A 24 -12.20 10.54 -5.45
CA ARG A 24 -13.01 9.44 -6.03
C ARG A 24 -13.94 8.78 -5.02
N GLY A 25 -13.85 9.13 -3.74
CA GLY A 25 -14.66 8.51 -2.69
C GLY A 25 -14.32 7.04 -2.41
N LEU A 26 -13.19 6.53 -2.91
CA LEU A 26 -12.72 5.17 -2.64
C LEU A 26 -11.96 5.15 -1.31
N PRO A 27 -12.40 4.39 -0.30
CA PRO A 27 -11.70 4.36 0.98
C PRO A 27 -10.30 3.74 0.85
N GLN A 28 -9.34 4.32 1.56
CA GLN A 28 -7.99 3.77 1.67
C GLN A 28 -7.96 2.64 2.69
N LEU A 29 -7.47 1.48 2.29
CA LEU A 29 -7.16 0.35 3.15
C LEU A 29 -5.64 0.25 3.30
N SER A 30 -5.10 0.97 4.28
CA SER A 30 -3.67 0.95 4.58
C SER A 30 -3.37 -0.01 5.72
N THR A 31 -2.79 -1.17 5.41
CA THR A 31 -2.41 -2.17 6.42
C THR A 31 -1.45 -1.59 7.46
N GLY A 32 -0.51 -0.76 7.04
CA GLY A 32 0.44 -0.11 7.93
C GLY A 32 -0.23 0.86 8.92
N GLU A 33 -1.22 1.64 8.46
CA GLU A 33 -1.95 2.57 9.35
C GLU A 33 -2.87 1.81 10.30
N MET A 34 -3.60 0.80 9.82
CA MET A 34 -4.46 -0.04 10.66
C MET A 34 -3.68 -0.75 11.77
N LEU A 35 -2.52 -1.31 11.45
CA LEU A 35 -1.66 -1.97 12.44
C LEU A 35 -1.06 -0.97 13.44
N ARG A 36 -0.65 0.21 13.01
CA ARG A 36 -0.17 1.27 13.92
C ARG A 36 -1.27 1.74 14.88
N ALA A 37 -2.48 1.96 14.37
CA ALA A 37 -3.63 2.30 15.21
C ALA A 37 -3.93 1.20 16.24
N ALA A 38 -3.82 -0.07 15.86
CA ALA A 38 -3.98 -1.20 16.78
C ALA A 38 -2.88 -1.23 17.87
N ILE A 39 -1.65 -0.86 17.53
CA ILE A 39 -0.52 -0.74 18.48
C ILE A 39 -0.79 0.40 19.48
N GLU A 40 -1.19 1.56 18.99
CA GLU A 40 -1.50 2.73 19.83
C GLU A 40 -2.67 2.46 20.79
N ALA A 41 -3.69 1.75 20.30
CA ALA A 41 -4.83 1.34 21.12
C ALA A 41 -4.51 0.19 22.08
N GLY A 42 -3.30 -0.38 22.04
CA GLY A 42 -2.88 -1.48 22.92
C GLY A 42 -3.67 -2.77 22.72
N THR A 43 -4.26 -2.98 21.55
CA THR A 43 -5.01 -4.21 21.28
C THR A 43 -4.10 -5.44 21.28
N PRO A 44 -4.61 -6.65 21.58
CA PRO A 44 -3.82 -7.87 21.51
C PRO A 44 -3.12 -8.05 20.15
N LEU A 45 -3.80 -7.73 19.06
CA LEU A 45 -3.24 -7.75 17.72
C LEU A 45 -2.10 -6.74 17.56
N GLY A 46 -2.30 -5.49 17.98
CA GLY A 46 -1.29 -4.46 17.93
C GLY A 46 -0.04 -4.84 18.71
N LEU A 47 -0.20 -5.35 19.94
CA LEU A 47 0.90 -5.79 20.78
C LEU A 47 1.68 -6.96 20.14
N ALA A 48 1.00 -7.92 19.52
CA ALA A 48 1.63 -9.04 18.82
C ALA A 48 2.43 -8.58 17.57
N CYS A 49 1.98 -7.55 16.87
CA CYS A 49 2.63 -7.06 15.65
C CYS A 49 3.73 -6.00 15.93
N LYS A 50 3.75 -5.38 17.11
CA LYS A 50 4.61 -4.25 17.44
C LYS A 50 6.09 -4.50 17.16
N ALA A 51 6.60 -5.65 17.61
CA ALA A 51 8.02 -5.99 17.47
C ALA A 51 8.41 -6.22 16.00
N LEU A 52 7.56 -6.85 15.20
CA LEU A 52 7.79 -7.07 13.77
C LEU A 52 7.80 -5.74 13.02
N MET A 53 6.83 -4.88 13.25
CA MET A 53 6.74 -3.59 12.59
C MET A 53 7.91 -2.66 12.93
N ALA A 54 8.36 -2.65 14.18
CA ALA A 54 9.52 -1.87 14.60
C ALA A 54 10.81 -2.30 13.89
N LYS A 55 10.94 -3.58 13.53
CA LYS A 55 12.06 -4.13 12.75
C LYS A 55 11.89 -3.94 11.22
N GLY A 56 10.73 -3.48 10.76
CA GLY A 56 10.41 -3.38 9.33
C GLY A 56 10.09 -4.73 8.68
N GLU A 57 9.77 -5.75 9.48
CA GLU A 57 9.37 -7.08 9.01
C GLU A 57 7.90 -7.11 8.59
N LEU A 58 7.53 -8.12 7.78
CA LEU A 58 6.14 -8.37 7.41
C LEU A 58 5.39 -9.05 8.57
N VAL A 59 4.16 -8.60 8.79
CA VAL A 59 3.20 -9.29 9.65
C VAL A 59 2.71 -10.55 8.92
N PRO A 60 2.43 -11.66 9.63
CA PRO A 60 1.96 -12.90 9.01
C PRO A 60 0.77 -12.71 8.09
N ASP A 61 0.79 -13.38 6.93
CA ASP A 61 -0.18 -13.22 5.85
C ASP A 61 -1.63 -13.40 6.33
N GLU A 62 -1.92 -14.43 7.13
CA GLU A 62 -3.25 -14.70 7.66
C GLU A 62 -3.80 -13.53 8.50
N THR A 63 -2.94 -12.90 9.29
CA THR A 63 -3.30 -11.74 10.11
C THR A 63 -3.67 -10.55 9.23
N VAL A 64 -2.85 -10.27 8.22
CA VAL A 64 -3.07 -9.14 7.31
C VAL A 64 -4.34 -9.35 6.47
N ILE A 65 -4.53 -10.56 5.93
CA ILE A 65 -5.70 -10.90 5.13
C ILE A 65 -6.99 -10.74 5.93
N ARG A 66 -7.00 -11.20 7.21
CA ARG A 66 -8.16 -11.04 8.08
C ARG A 66 -8.50 -9.58 8.32
N ILE A 67 -7.51 -8.75 8.64
CA ILE A 67 -7.71 -7.30 8.87
C ILE A 67 -8.29 -6.64 7.61
N ILE A 68 -7.76 -6.97 6.44
CA ILE A 68 -8.25 -6.43 5.17
C ILE A 68 -9.68 -6.88 4.88
N ALA A 69 -10.00 -8.16 5.09
CA ALA A 69 -11.34 -8.67 4.86
C ALA A 69 -12.38 -7.97 5.76
N GLU A 70 -12.10 -7.89 7.06
CA GLU A 70 -12.97 -7.20 8.04
C GLU A 70 -13.18 -5.72 7.67
N ARG A 71 -12.13 -5.04 7.22
CA ARG A 71 -12.23 -3.63 6.80
C ARG A 71 -12.98 -3.47 5.47
N TYR A 72 -12.75 -4.37 4.52
CA TYR A 72 -13.39 -4.32 3.20
C TYR A 72 -14.89 -4.59 3.27
N ASP A 73 -15.36 -5.33 4.28
CA ASP A 73 -16.78 -5.61 4.50
C ASP A 73 -17.55 -4.43 5.11
N GLN A 74 -16.89 -3.29 5.40
CA GLN A 74 -17.57 -2.10 5.86
C GLN A 74 -18.34 -1.41 4.71
N PRO A 75 -19.48 -0.75 5.01
CA PRO A 75 -20.37 -0.17 4.00
C PRO A 75 -19.70 0.83 3.04
N ASP A 76 -18.68 1.56 3.51
CA ASP A 76 -17.95 2.54 2.70
C ASP A 76 -17.12 1.90 1.59
N CYS A 77 -16.80 0.61 1.68
CA CYS A 77 -16.10 -0.15 0.66
C CYS A 77 -17.03 -0.76 -0.43
N ALA A 78 -18.32 -0.51 -0.37
CA ALA A 78 -19.28 -1.10 -1.32
C ALA A 78 -18.94 -0.80 -2.79
N GLN A 79 -18.42 0.39 -3.09
CA GLN A 79 -17.99 0.80 -4.43
C GLN A 79 -16.56 0.38 -4.78
N GLY A 80 -15.85 -0.26 -3.85
CA GLY A 80 -14.45 -0.65 -3.96
C GLY A 80 -13.55 0.09 -2.99
N ALA A 81 -12.24 -0.05 -3.16
CA ALA A 81 -11.25 0.51 -2.24
C ALA A 81 -9.89 0.70 -2.89
N VAL A 82 -9.04 1.49 -2.25
CA VAL A 82 -7.62 1.64 -2.55
C VAL A 82 -6.81 0.83 -1.53
N PHE A 83 -6.17 -0.24 -1.99
CA PHE A 83 -5.27 -1.06 -1.15
C PHE A 83 -3.88 -0.42 -1.14
N ASP A 84 -3.44 0.05 0.02
CA ASP A 84 -2.13 0.65 0.24
C ASP A 84 -1.29 -0.20 1.21
N GLY A 85 -0.13 -0.66 0.72
CA GLY A 85 0.76 -1.53 1.47
C GLY A 85 0.26 -2.98 1.61
N PHE A 86 -0.67 -3.40 0.77
CA PHE A 86 -1.18 -4.75 0.63
C PHE A 86 -1.70 -4.96 -0.80
N PRO A 87 -1.46 -6.12 -1.44
CA PRO A 87 -0.66 -7.26 -0.97
C PRO A 87 0.85 -6.97 -1.00
N ARG A 88 1.64 -7.72 -0.20
CA ARG A 88 3.11 -7.63 -0.17
C ARG A 88 3.81 -8.93 -0.53
N THR A 89 3.06 -10.02 -0.67
CA THR A 89 3.54 -11.34 -1.09
C THR A 89 2.60 -11.93 -2.14
N ILE A 90 3.08 -12.91 -2.92
CA ILE A 90 2.22 -13.63 -3.88
C ILE A 90 1.06 -14.32 -3.14
N ALA A 91 1.33 -14.94 -1.99
CA ALA A 91 0.28 -15.58 -1.19
C ALA A 91 -0.82 -14.60 -0.76
N GLN A 92 -0.44 -13.37 -0.39
CA GLN A 92 -1.40 -12.30 -0.08
C GLN A 92 -2.19 -11.87 -1.32
N ALA A 93 -1.56 -11.77 -2.49
CA ALA A 93 -2.23 -11.40 -3.73
C ALA A 93 -3.29 -12.43 -4.13
N GLU A 94 -2.94 -13.70 -4.08
CA GLU A 94 -3.88 -14.80 -4.35
C GLU A 94 -5.03 -14.84 -3.35
N ALA A 95 -4.75 -14.58 -2.07
CA ALA A 95 -5.77 -14.52 -1.04
C ALA A 95 -6.70 -13.30 -1.22
N LEU A 96 -6.17 -12.15 -1.65
CA LEU A 96 -6.96 -10.98 -1.99
C LEU A 96 -7.87 -11.26 -3.19
N ASP A 97 -7.35 -11.89 -4.23
CA ASP A 97 -8.14 -12.27 -5.41
C ASP A 97 -9.30 -13.21 -5.02
N ARG A 98 -9.04 -14.22 -4.17
CA ARG A 98 -10.10 -15.12 -3.66
C ARG A 98 -11.14 -14.37 -2.81
N MET A 99 -10.68 -13.55 -1.87
CA MET A 99 -11.53 -12.74 -0.99
C MET A 99 -12.47 -11.83 -1.79
N LEU A 100 -11.97 -11.18 -2.83
CA LEU A 100 -12.77 -10.32 -3.69
C LEU A 100 -13.73 -11.12 -4.57
N ALA A 101 -13.29 -12.25 -5.12
CA ALA A 101 -14.12 -13.13 -5.94
C ALA A 101 -15.34 -13.67 -5.17
N GLU A 102 -15.18 -14.04 -3.89
CA GLU A 102 -16.28 -14.43 -3.00
C GLU A 102 -17.35 -13.33 -2.83
N ARG A 103 -16.98 -12.07 -3.07
CA ARG A 103 -17.84 -10.89 -3.01
C ARG A 103 -18.31 -10.41 -4.39
N GLY A 104 -18.03 -11.19 -5.45
CA GLY A 104 -18.34 -10.81 -6.83
C GLY A 104 -17.51 -9.61 -7.33
N LYS A 105 -16.35 -9.38 -6.73
CA LYS A 105 -15.43 -8.28 -7.03
C LYS A 105 -14.10 -8.82 -7.54
N LYS A 106 -13.25 -7.93 -8.06
CA LYS A 106 -11.89 -8.26 -8.53
C LYS A 106 -10.97 -7.07 -8.29
N ILE A 107 -9.66 -7.26 -8.41
CA ILE A 107 -8.72 -6.16 -8.59
C ILE A 107 -8.86 -5.65 -10.04
N ASP A 108 -9.20 -4.37 -10.16
CA ASP A 108 -9.38 -3.74 -11.46
C ASP A 108 -8.06 -3.20 -12.00
N LEU A 109 -7.26 -2.54 -11.17
CA LEU A 109 -6.05 -1.85 -11.59
C LEU A 109 -4.99 -1.89 -10.50
N VAL A 110 -3.74 -2.01 -10.92
CA VAL A 110 -2.56 -1.94 -10.05
C VAL A 110 -1.66 -0.82 -10.57
N LEU A 111 -1.39 0.17 -9.73
CA LEU A 111 -0.51 1.29 -10.02
C LEU A 111 0.82 1.12 -9.30
N GLU A 112 1.90 1.02 -10.03
CA GLU A 112 3.26 0.99 -9.52
C GLU A 112 3.88 2.39 -9.55
N LEU A 113 4.29 2.91 -8.39
CA LEU A 113 5.11 4.11 -8.28
C LEU A 113 6.58 3.69 -8.30
N LYS A 114 7.25 3.86 -9.43
CA LYS A 114 8.66 3.55 -9.59
C LYS A 114 9.50 4.72 -9.10
N VAL A 115 10.39 4.45 -8.14
CA VAL A 115 11.28 5.45 -7.52
C VAL A 115 12.66 4.86 -7.32
N ASP A 116 13.70 5.67 -7.55
CA ASP A 116 15.08 5.27 -7.29
C ASP A 116 15.38 5.26 -5.78
N ASP A 117 16.14 4.27 -5.33
CA ASP A 117 16.46 4.07 -3.91
C ASP A 117 17.14 5.29 -3.27
N ALA A 118 18.00 5.98 -4.00
CA ALA A 118 18.68 7.19 -3.52
C ALA A 118 17.70 8.31 -3.12
N VAL A 119 16.57 8.41 -3.82
CA VAL A 119 15.53 9.41 -3.54
C VAL A 119 14.65 8.99 -2.36
N LEU A 120 14.48 7.70 -2.14
CA LEU A 120 13.65 7.18 -1.05
C LEU A 120 14.19 7.60 0.33
N LEU A 121 15.51 7.52 0.51
CA LEU A 121 16.16 7.96 1.76
C LEU A 121 15.92 9.44 2.03
N SER A 122 16.17 10.29 1.04
CA SER A 122 15.95 11.74 1.17
C SER A 122 14.48 12.10 1.46
N ARG A 123 13.53 11.37 0.88
CA ARG A 123 12.09 11.58 1.14
C ARG A 123 11.69 11.22 2.58
N VAL A 124 12.24 10.14 3.12
CA VAL A 124 11.99 9.74 4.51
C VAL A 124 12.61 10.76 5.47
N GLU A 125 13.84 11.20 5.22
CA GLU A 125 14.50 12.25 6.01
C GLU A 125 13.71 13.58 5.97
N ALA A 126 13.24 14.00 4.79
CA ALA A 126 12.43 15.20 4.64
C ALA A 126 11.11 15.10 5.42
N ARG A 127 10.45 13.94 5.42
CA ARG A 127 9.23 13.69 6.21
C ARG A 127 9.48 13.82 7.70
N ILE A 128 10.59 13.27 8.20
CA ILE A 128 11.00 13.36 9.60
C ILE A 128 11.23 14.85 9.98
N LYS A 129 11.97 15.58 9.15
CA LYS A 129 12.28 17.00 9.38
C LYS A 129 11.05 17.92 9.33
N ALA A 130 10.08 17.59 8.50
CA ALA A 130 8.84 18.35 8.36
C ALA A 130 7.86 18.19 9.55
N GLY A 131 8.25 17.51 10.62
CA GLY A 131 7.39 17.27 11.79
C GLY A 131 6.22 16.35 11.53
N GLY A 132 6.29 15.54 10.47
CA GLY A 132 5.35 14.47 10.24
C GLY A 132 5.32 13.47 11.41
N ILE A 133 4.24 12.69 11.53
CA ILE A 133 4.13 11.66 12.56
C ILE A 133 5.36 10.75 12.45
N LEU A 134 6.25 10.84 13.42
CA LEU A 134 7.45 10.01 13.50
C LEU A 134 6.98 8.57 13.70
N ARG A 135 7.16 7.74 12.68
CA ARG A 135 6.88 6.31 12.78
C ARG A 135 8.05 5.65 13.50
N SER A 136 7.77 4.65 14.32
CA SER A 136 8.81 3.88 15.03
C SER A 136 9.79 3.17 14.07
N ASP A 137 9.40 3.05 12.80
CA ASP A 137 10.15 2.42 11.71
C ASP A 137 10.77 3.44 10.71
N ASP A 138 10.84 4.72 11.07
CA ASP A 138 11.42 5.79 10.24
C ASP A 138 12.89 6.08 10.62
N THR A 139 13.74 5.05 10.59
CA THR A 139 15.19 5.21 10.68
C THR A 139 15.85 4.79 9.36
N PRO A 140 17.05 5.32 9.01
CA PRO A 140 17.76 4.90 7.81
C PRO A 140 18.01 3.39 7.75
N GLU A 141 18.35 2.78 8.90
CA GLU A 141 18.62 1.34 9.01
C GLU A 141 17.34 0.53 8.76
N THR A 142 16.23 0.93 9.38
CA THR A 142 14.93 0.28 9.18
C THR A 142 14.43 0.47 7.75
N LEU A 143 14.66 1.64 7.14
CA LEU A 143 14.33 1.87 5.74
C LEU A 143 15.11 0.94 4.81
N ALA A 144 16.43 0.82 5.00
CA ALA A 144 17.27 -0.08 4.20
C ALA A 144 16.79 -1.55 4.34
N HIS A 145 16.44 -1.96 5.56
CA HIS A 145 15.88 -3.28 5.80
C HIS A 145 14.54 -3.47 5.06
N ARG A 146 13.62 -2.50 5.16
CA ARG A 146 12.30 -2.53 4.48
C ARG A 146 12.43 -2.56 2.96
N LEU A 147 13.42 -1.89 2.38
CA LEU A 147 13.73 -1.98 0.95
C LEU A 147 14.16 -3.40 0.58
N GLY A 148 15.04 -4.02 1.38
CA GLY A 148 15.41 -5.42 1.19
C GLY A 148 14.21 -6.38 1.27
N VAL A 149 13.31 -6.18 2.23
CA VAL A 149 12.06 -6.95 2.35
C VAL A 149 11.15 -6.72 1.13
N TYR A 150 11.01 -5.47 0.67
CA TYR A 150 10.25 -5.13 -0.51
C TYR A 150 10.76 -5.86 -1.76
N TYR A 151 12.07 -5.78 -2.04
CA TYR A 151 12.62 -6.41 -3.24
C TYR A 151 12.52 -7.94 -3.23
N ARG A 152 12.66 -8.58 -2.05
CA ARG A 152 12.53 -10.03 -1.94
C ARG A 152 11.09 -10.53 -2.06
N ASN A 153 10.15 -9.84 -1.45
CA ASN A 153 8.78 -10.36 -1.26
C ASN A 153 7.74 -9.66 -2.12
N THR A 154 7.87 -8.35 -2.35
CA THR A 154 6.83 -7.53 -2.97
C THR A 154 7.12 -7.23 -4.44
N ALA A 155 8.37 -6.97 -4.82
CA ALA A 155 8.72 -6.71 -6.22
C ALA A 155 8.30 -7.83 -7.19
N PRO A 156 8.30 -9.13 -6.82
CA PRO A 156 7.76 -10.19 -7.68
C PRO A 156 6.30 -10.00 -8.09
N LEU A 157 5.50 -9.26 -7.30
CA LEU A 157 4.11 -8.95 -7.65
C LEU A 157 3.98 -8.06 -8.90
N ILE A 158 5.02 -7.33 -9.27
CA ILE A 158 5.05 -6.53 -10.50
C ILE A 158 4.88 -7.43 -11.72
N ALA A 159 5.62 -8.54 -11.80
CA ALA A 159 5.45 -9.53 -12.85
C ALA A 159 4.08 -10.20 -12.78
N PHE A 160 3.65 -10.63 -11.60
CA PHE A 160 2.36 -11.27 -11.34
C PHE A 160 1.18 -10.46 -11.87
N TYR A 161 1.13 -9.16 -11.61
CA TYR A 161 0.03 -8.31 -12.10
C TYR A 161 0.22 -7.82 -13.55
N ARG A 162 1.46 -7.75 -14.02
CA ARG A 162 1.75 -7.44 -15.43
C ARG A 162 1.24 -8.54 -16.34
N GLU A 163 1.45 -9.79 -16.01
CA GLU A 163 0.95 -10.97 -16.74
C GLU A 163 -0.57 -11.00 -16.81
N GLN A 164 -1.25 -10.47 -15.79
CA GLN A 164 -2.71 -10.32 -15.77
C GLN A 164 -3.22 -9.08 -16.54
N GLY A 165 -2.34 -8.27 -17.11
CA GLY A 165 -2.72 -7.04 -17.81
C GLY A 165 -3.25 -5.92 -16.90
N LYS A 166 -3.10 -6.03 -15.58
CA LYS A 166 -3.65 -5.10 -14.59
C LYS A 166 -2.68 -3.99 -14.19
N LEU A 167 -1.38 -4.12 -14.51
CA LEU A 167 -0.33 -3.21 -14.03
C LEU A 167 -0.16 -2.00 -14.94
N LYS A 168 -0.11 -0.81 -14.32
CA LYS A 168 0.41 0.44 -14.91
C LYS A 168 1.53 0.99 -14.05
N THR A 169 2.67 1.29 -14.67
CA THR A 169 3.83 1.87 -13.98
C THR A 169 3.88 3.37 -14.22
N LEU A 170 4.08 4.12 -13.15
CA LEU A 170 4.17 5.58 -13.12
C LEU A 170 5.56 6.02 -12.65
N ASP A 171 6.00 7.19 -13.13
CA ASP A 171 7.20 7.84 -12.64
C ASP A 171 6.95 8.46 -11.26
N GLY A 172 7.27 7.71 -10.20
CA GLY A 172 7.17 8.19 -8.82
C GLY A 172 8.26 9.20 -8.43
N MET A 173 9.21 9.52 -9.32
CA MET A 173 10.23 10.56 -9.13
C MET A 173 9.67 11.96 -9.34
N ALA A 174 8.60 12.10 -10.12
CA ALA A 174 7.96 13.36 -10.43
C ALA A 174 7.34 14.02 -9.18
N GLU A 175 7.02 15.30 -9.28
CA GLU A 175 6.30 16.03 -8.24
C GLU A 175 4.92 15.42 -7.96
N ILE A 176 4.45 15.58 -6.72
CA ILE A 176 3.18 14.97 -6.26
C ILE A 176 2.03 15.27 -7.20
N GLN A 177 1.92 16.52 -7.68
CA GLN A 177 0.84 16.94 -8.58
C GLN A 177 0.93 16.26 -9.95
N VAL A 178 2.14 16.08 -10.48
CA VAL A 178 2.37 15.41 -11.76
C VAL A 178 2.00 13.92 -11.66
N VAL A 179 2.41 13.26 -10.58
CA VAL A 179 2.01 11.86 -10.31
C VAL A 179 0.49 11.75 -10.19
N THR A 180 -0.13 12.69 -9.47
CA THR A 180 -1.60 12.74 -9.34
C THR A 180 -2.30 12.88 -10.70
N GLN A 181 -1.82 13.76 -11.56
CA GLN A 181 -2.38 13.93 -12.91
C GLN A 181 -2.24 12.67 -13.78
N GLN A 182 -1.11 11.98 -13.69
CA GLN A 182 -0.92 10.68 -14.37
C GLN A 182 -1.91 9.63 -13.87
N ILE A 183 -2.12 9.56 -12.56
CA ILE A 183 -3.10 8.66 -11.95
C ILE A 183 -4.51 9.01 -12.43
N ASP A 184 -4.90 10.28 -12.37
CA ASP A 184 -6.22 10.74 -12.81
C ASP A 184 -6.48 10.37 -14.28
N ALA A 185 -5.52 10.61 -15.17
CA ALA A 185 -5.63 10.26 -16.58
C ALA A 185 -5.83 8.75 -16.82
N ILE A 186 -5.15 7.91 -16.03
CA ILE A 186 -5.34 6.46 -16.09
C ILE A 186 -6.74 6.08 -15.59
N LEU A 187 -7.15 6.60 -14.43
CA LEU A 187 -8.44 6.28 -13.83
C LEU A 187 -9.63 6.77 -14.69
N ASP A 188 -9.51 7.93 -15.33
CA ASP A 188 -10.54 8.48 -16.22
C ASP A 188 -10.69 7.67 -17.52
N SER A 189 -9.61 7.02 -17.97
CA SER A 189 -9.60 6.18 -19.16
C SER A 189 -9.89 4.70 -18.88
N TRP A 190 -9.98 4.30 -17.59
CA TRP A 190 -10.16 2.91 -17.23
C TRP A 190 -11.62 2.50 -17.43
N PRO A 191 -11.90 1.39 -18.15
CA PRO A 191 -13.27 0.91 -18.35
C PRO A 191 -13.91 0.51 -17.02
N GLU A 192 -15.17 0.90 -16.84
CA GLU A 192 -16.00 0.49 -15.71
C GLU A 192 -16.28 -1.02 -15.67
#